data_e0e1429bdef2b5f662cdb512e133687f
#
_entry.id   e0e1429bdef2b5f662cdb512e133687f
#
_cell.length_a   1.000
_cell.length_b   1.000
_cell.length_c   1.000
_cell.angle_alpha   90.00
_cell.angle_beta   90.00
_cell.angle_gamma   90.00
#
_symmetry.space_group_name_H-M   'P 1'
#
loop_
_entity.id
_entity.type
_entity.pdbx_description
1 polymer ?
#
loop_
_entity_poly.entity_id
_entity_poly.type
_entity_poly.pdbx_seq_one_letter_code
_entity_poly.pdbx_strand_id
1 'polypeptide(L)' 'MEKTKATVFYYTFINDQGELVRPRRPGTLEAIASVDSANVVPLMSTALEVDETDLDEDGFYPKE' A
#
# COMPACT_ATOMS: atom_id res chain seq x y z
N MET A 1 13.76 10.87 20.26
CA MET A 1 12.84 11.18 19.16
C MET A 1 11.80 10.11 19.04
N GLU A 2 10.55 10.51 19.02
CA GLU A 2 9.47 9.55 18.85
C GLU A 2 9.40 9.12 17.37
N LYS A 3 9.28 7.82 17.17
CA LYS A 3 9.07 7.29 15.82
C LYS A 3 7.59 7.32 15.52
N THR A 4 7.24 7.88 14.38
CA THR A 4 5.86 7.88 13.92
C THR A 4 5.54 6.55 13.24
N LYS A 5 4.45 5.95 13.63
CA LYS A 5 3.97 4.72 13.02
C LYS A 5 2.97 5.02 11.91
N ALA A 6 3.00 4.22 10.88
CA ALA A 6 2.04 4.29 9.80
C ALA A 6 1.39 2.93 9.63
N THR A 7 0.11 2.94 9.28
CA THR A 7 -0.62 1.71 9.00
C THR A 7 -0.64 1.48 7.50
N VAL A 8 -0.20 0.32 7.06
CA VAL A 8 -0.19 -0.06 5.65
C VAL A 8 -1.10 -1.25 5.44
N PHE A 9 -1.58 -1.40 4.22
CA PHE A 9 -2.52 -2.46 3.86
C PHE A 9 -2.07 -3.09 2.56
N TYR A 10 -2.28 -4.38 2.42
CA TYR A 10 -2.21 -5.01 1.12
C TYR A 10 -3.43 -4.60 0.32
N TYR A 11 -3.34 -4.67 -0.99
CA TYR A 11 -4.42 -4.24 -1.86
C TYR A 11 -4.39 -5.05 -3.15
N THR A 12 -5.46 -4.95 -3.91
CA THR A 12 -5.55 -5.57 -5.22
C THR A 12 -6.04 -4.54 -6.23
N PHE A 13 -5.73 -4.76 -7.48
CA PHE A 13 -6.24 -3.91 -8.55
C PHE A 13 -6.38 -4.73 -9.82
N ILE A 14 -7.10 -4.17 -10.79
CA ILE A 14 -7.28 -4.81 -12.11
C ILE A 14 -6.36 -4.08 -13.09
N ASN A 15 -5.49 -4.83 -13.79
CA ASN A 15 -4.60 -4.23 -14.77
C ASN A 15 -5.29 -3.98 -16.10
N ASP A 16 -4.56 -3.45 -17.08
CA ASP A 16 -5.11 -3.11 -18.40
C ASP A 16 -5.64 -4.32 -19.16
N GLN A 17 -5.19 -5.51 -18.79
CA GLN A 17 -5.62 -6.76 -19.43
C GLN A 17 -6.82 -7.39 -18.72
N GLY A 18 -7.34 -6.73 -17.69
CA GLY A 18 -8.48 -7.23 -16.93
C GLY A 18 -8.11 -8.29 -15.91
N GLU A 19 -6.84 -8.42 -15.58
CA GLU A 19 -6.37 -9.42 -14.62
C GLU A 19 -6.26 -8.83 -13.23
N LEU A 20 -6.61 -9.62 -12.21
CA LEU A 20 -6.45 -9.24 -10.82
C LEU A 20 -4.96 -9.33 -10.42
N VAL A 21 -4.42 -8.23 -9.94
CA VAL A 21 -3.03 -8.16 -9.51
C VAL A 21 -3.00 -7.98 -7.99
N ARG A 22 -2.11 -8.72 -7.34
CA ARG A 22 -1.89 -8.65 -5.89
C ARG A 22 -0.45 -8.22 -5.63
N PRO A 23 -0.20 -6.92 -5.49
CA PRO A 23 1.17 -6.45 -5.22
C PRO A 23 1.69 -7.01 -3.91
N ARG A 24 2.99 -7.24 -3.85
CA ARG A 24 3.64 -7.78 -2.64
C ARG A 24 3.99 -6.71 -1.61
N ARG A 25 3.91 -5.44 -2.00
CA ARG A 25 4.29 -4.33 -1.12
C ARG A 25 3.02 -3.64 -0.63
N PRO A 26 2.75 -3.69 0.67
CA PRO A 26 1.62 -2.93 1.21
C PRO A 26 1.94 -1.44 1.20
N GLY A 27 0.91 -0.62 1.26
CA GLY A 27 1.05 0.83 1.30
C GLY A 27 0.02 1.45 2.21
N THR A 28 0.22 2.72 2.54
CA THR A 28 -0.78 3.48 3.28
C THR A 28 -2.04 3.65 2.43
N LEU A 29 -3.16 4.00 3.06
CA LEU A 29 -4.39 4.25 2.30
C LEU A 29 -4.18 5.37 1.28
N GLU A 30 -3.40 6.38 1.60
CA GLU A 30 -3.08 7.46 0.66
C GLU A 30 -2.28 6.94 -0.53
N ALA A 31 -1.30 6.06 -0.26
CA ALA A 31 -0.50 5.47 -1.31
C ALA A 31 -1.37 4.61 -2.23
N ILE A 32 -2.24 3.80 -1.66
CA ILE A 32 -3.17 2.95 -2.42
C ILE A 32 -4.11 3.81 -3.25
N ALA A 33 -4.61 4.91 -2.69
CA ALA A 33 -5.51 5.81 -3.39
C ALA A 33 -4.84 6.50 -4.59
N SER A 34 -3.51 6.61 -4.57
CA SER A 34 -2.75 7.23 -5.67
C SER A 34 -2.44 6.25 -6.80
N VAL A 35 -2.75 4.97 -6.64
CA VAL A 35 -2.51 3.96 -7.68
C VAL A 35 -3.44 4.24 -8.85
N ASP A 36 -2.86 4.44 -10.01
CA ASP A 36 -3.61 4.76 -11.23
C ASP A 36 -4.03 3.47 -11.94
N SER A 37 -4.96 2.75 -11.31
CA SER A 37 -5.48 1.49 -11.82
C SER A 37 -6.96 1.37 -11.48
N ALA A 38 -7.67 0.54 -12.25
CA ALA A 38 -9.08 0.30 -12.02
C ALA A 38 -9.30 -0.63 -10.82
N ASN A 39 -10.41 -0.41 -10.12
CA ASN A 39 -10.87 -1.32 -9.06
C ASN A 39 -9.82 -1.60 -8.00
N VAL A 40 -9.11 -0.56 -7.57
CA VAL A 40 -8.14 -0.68 -6.49
C VAL A 40 -8.91 -0.88 -5.18
N VAL A 41 -8.65 -2.00 -4.50
CA VAL A 41 -9.35 -2.37 -3.28
C VAL A 41 -8.33 -2.62 -2.17
N PRO A 42 -8.31 -1.80 -1.12
CA PRO A 42 -7.46 -2.08 0.03
C PRO A 42 -8.04 -3.24 0.85
N LEU A 43 -7.18 -4.13 1.29
CA LEU A 43 -7.58 -5.28 2.10
C LEU A 43 -7.46 -4.90 3.58
N MET A 44 -8.52 -4.35 4.14
CA MET A 44 -8.51 -3.75 5.47
C MET A 44 -8.12 -4.75 6.57
N SER A 45 -8.37 -6.03 6.35
CA SER A 45 -8.01 -7.08 7.31
C SER A 45 -6.50 -7.35 7.37
N THR A 46 -5.73 -6.79 6.45
CA THR A 46 -4.28 -7.00 6.38
C THR A 46 -3.49 -5.84 6.98
N ALA A 47 -4.13 -5.00 7.78
CA ALA A 47 -3.48 -3.83 8.37
C ALA A 47 -2.20 -4.21 9.11
N LEU A 48 -1.12 -3.51 8.81
CA LEU A 48 0.18 -3.73 9.42
C LEU A 48 0.74 -2.38 9.84
N GLU A 49 1.21 -2.32 11.08
CA GLU A 49 1.81 -1.09 11.59
C GLU A 49 3.32 -1.14 11.40
N VAL A 50 3.86 -0.11 10.74
CA VAL A 50 5.29 -0.03 10.44
C VAL A 50 5.79 1.37 10.77
N ASP A 51 7.12 1.53 10.86
CA ASP A 51 7.70 2.85 11.03
C ASP A 51 7.55 3.67 9.76
N GLU A 52 7.12 4.91 9.90
CA GLU A 52 6.95 5.80 8.77
C GLU A 52 8.24 5.97 7.97
N THR A 53 9.39 5.92 8.66
CA THR A 53 10.69 6.03 8.01
C THR A 53 11.04 4.85 7.11
N ASP A 54 10.33 3.74 7.25
CA ASP A 54 10.52 2.55 6.42
C ASP A 54 9.66 2.58 5.15
N LEU A 55 8.89 3.63 4.96
CA LEU A 55 8.08 3.81 3.75
C LEU A 55 8.90 4.54 2.68
N ASP A 56 8.63 4.24 1.42
CA ASP A 56 9.25 4.97 0.32
C ASP A 56 8.51 6.31 0.10
N GLU A 57 8.92 7.04 -0.94
CA GLU A 57 8.34 8.35 -1.26
C GLU A 57 6.85 8.29 -1.53
N ASP A 58 6.38 7.16 -2.03
CA ASP A 58 4.98 6.96 -2.39
C ASP A 58 4.14 6.43 -1.23
N GLY A 59 4.78 6.02 -0.14
CA GLY A 59 4.09 5.49 1.02
C GLY A 59 3.97 3.96 1.02
N PHE A 60 4.77 3.26 0.23
CA PHE A 60 4.79 1.80 0.20
C PHE A 60 5.89 1.25 1.08
N TYR A 61 5.64 0.09 1.66
CA TYR A 61 6.55 -0.61 2.56
C TYR A 61 6.98 -1.94 1.92
N PRO A 62 8.24 -2.33 2.04
CA PRO A 62 9.34 -1.58 2.64
C PRO A 62 9.96 -0.56 1.69
N LYS A 63 10.69 0.37 2.26
CA LYS A 63 11.51 1.30 1.49
C LYS A 63 12.66 0.53 0.84
N GLU A 64 12.91 0.82 -0.41
CA GLU A 64 14.05 0.24 -1.14
C GLU A 64 15.29 1.10 -0.99
#